data_8283056577e505020ad629791541ec7c
#
_entry.id   8283056577e505020ad629791541ec7c
#
_cell.length_a   1.000
_cell.length_b   1.000
_cell.length_c   1.000
_cell.angle_alpha   90.00
_cell.angle_beta   90.00
_cell.angle_gamma   90.00
#
_symmetry.space_group_name_H-M   'P 1'
#
loop_
_entity.id
_entity.type
_entity.pdbx_description
1 polymer ?
#
loop_
_entity_poly.entity_id
_entity_poly.type
_entity_poly.pdbx_seq_one_letter_code
_entity_poly.pdbx_strand_id
1 'polypeptide(L)'
;MSSIARVCLLLAIALAAGCSRSPLYSDLTETQANEVQAALLGAGIDAGKAAMAKSKGWSIEVERSNIPHAMAVLNAAGLPRQPLRTLGDVFPKGGFVSSPLEERARYVFALSQEVEQTLLQLDGVVDARVHIAMPERNVFDDKPPSASASVVIIEQPGARLEARETDIKAIVTDGVEGLSDINRVTVKFFTRRSADSVGGTAAQSGSPNRRPDSHEGA
;
A
#
# COMPACT_ATOMS: atom_id res chain seq x y z
N MET A 1 -16.30 -41.64 42.20
CA MET A 1 -15.61 -41.07 41.02
C MET A 1 -14.13 -41.29 41.23
N SER A 2 -13.50 -42.14 40.45
CA SER A 2 -12.10 -42.54 40.63
C SER A 2 -11.15 -41.34 40.38
N SER A 3 -10.03 -41.27 41.10
CA SER A 3 -9.02 -40.22 40.96
C SER A 3 -8.57 -40.01 39.52
N ILE A 4 -8.58 -41.10 38.72
CA ILE A 4 -8.28 -41.08 37.29
C ILE A 4 -9.30 -40.23 36.52
N ALA A 5 -10.60 -40.33 36.81
CA ALA A 5 -11.63 -39.53 36.14
C ALA A 5 -11.49 -38.03 36.44
N ARG A 6 -11.04 -37.65 37.64
CA ARG A 6 -10.76 -36.24 37.98
C ARG A 6 -9.52 -35.71 37.29
N VAL A 7 -8.46 -36.52 37.14
CA VAL A 7 -7.27 -36.14 36.43
C VAL A 7 -7.53 -35.99 34.92
N CYS A 8 -8.29 -36.92 34.32
CA CYS A 8 -8.71 -36.80 32.92
C CYS A 8 -9.59 -35.56 32.66
N LEU A 9 -10.49 -35.23 33.60
CA LEU A 9 -11.36 -34.05 33.50
C LEU A 9 -10.53 -32.75 33.60
N LEU A 10 -9.56 -32.68 34.49
CA LEU A 10 -8.69 -31.52 34.66
C LEU A 10 -7.76 -31.36 33.42
N LEU A 11 -7.27 -32.47 32.87
CA LEU A 11 -6.46 -32.46 31.65
C LEU A 11 -7.30 -32.00 30.43
N ALA A 12 -8.56 -32.44 30.32
CA ALA A 12 -9.47 -32.02 29.27
C ALA A 12 -9.81 -30.52 29.35
N ILE A 13 -9.98 -29.99 30.56
CA ILE A 13 -10.24 -28.55 30.80
C ILE A 13 -8.97 -27.71 30.45
N ALA A 14 -7.78 -28.21 30.80
CA ALA A 14 -6.53 -27.53 30.46
C ALA A 14 -6.26 -27.49 28.94
N LEU A 15 -6.65 -28.54 28.21
CA LEU A 15 -6.56 -28.57 26.73
C LEU A 15 -7.59 -27.65 26.04
N ALA A 16 -8.74 -27.39 26.66
CA ALA A 16 -9.77 -26.48 26.14
C ALA A 16 -9.42 -24.98 26.35
N ALA A 17 -8.49 -24.64 27.25
CA ALA A 17 -8.08 -23.27 27.54
C ALA A 17 -7.12 -22.64 26.49
N GLY A 18 -6.68 -23.41 25.51
CA GLY A 18 -5.53 -23.06 24.69
C GLY A 18 -5.81 -22.58 23.29
N CYS A 19 -6.67 -21.65 22.98
CA CYS A 19 -6.63 -20.87 21.73
C CYS A 19 -7.80 -19.89 21.67
N SER A 20 -7.78 -18.86 22.49
CA SER A 20 -8.74 -17.77 22.31
C SER A 20 -8.19 -16.79 21.29
N ARG A 21 -8.52 -16.98 20.01
CA ARG A 21 -8.32 -15.96 18.99
C ARG A 21 -9.18 -14.75 19.33
N SER A 22 -8.63 -13.57 19.16
CA SER A 22 -9.32 -12.31 19.41
C SER A 22 -9.23 -11.44 18.15
N PRO A 23 -10.31 -10.76 17.77
CA PRO A 23 -10.26 -9.86 16.63
C PRO A 23 -9.29 -8.72 16.93
N LEU A 24 -8.30 -8.54 16.04
CA LEU A 24 -7.33 -7.46 16.06
C LEU A 24 -7.87 -6.23 15.31
N TYR A 25 -8.44 -6.48 14.14
CA TYR A 25 -9.13 -5.50 13.31
C TYR A 25 -10.43 -6.09 12.77
N SER A 26 -11.41 -5.23 12.57
CA SER A 26 -12.72 -5.58 12.00
C SER A 26 -13.10 -4.57 10.92
N ASP A 27 -14.05 -4.96 10.07
CA ASP A 27 -14.59 -4.13 8.99
C ASP A 27 -13.56 -3.68 7.95
N LEU A 28 -12.57 -4.54 7.69
CA LEU A 28 -11.57 -4.34 6.67
C LEU A 28 -12.13 -4.69 5.28
N THR A 29 -11.69 -3.99 4.25
CA THR A 29 -11.85 -4.46 2.88
C THR A 29 -11.04 -5.75 2.67
N GLU A 30 -11.37 -6.53 1.66
CA GLU A 30 -10.65 -7.78 1.38
C GLU A 30 -9.15 -7.54 1.13
N THR A 31 -8.82 -6.48 0.40
CA THR A 31 -7.42 -6.09 0.14
C THR A 31 -6.69 -5.73 1.43
N GLN A 32 -7.29 -4.91 2.28
CA GLN A 32 -6.69 -4.56 3.58
C GLN A 32 -6.51 -5.80 4.47
N ALA A 33 -7.49 -6.69 4.51
CA ALA A 33 -7.41 -7.91 5.30
C ALA A 33 -6.27 -8.83 4.80
N ASN A 34 -6.11 -8.96 3.47
CA ASN A 34 -5.03 -9.74 2.87
C ASN A 34 -3.65 -9.12 3.17
N GLU A 35 -3.51 -7.78 3.08
CA GLU A 35 -2.26 -7.08 3.40
C GLU A 35 -1.88 -7.25 4.87
N VAL A 36 -2.84 -7.06 5.78
CA VAL A 36 -2.65 -7.24 7.23
C VAL A 36 -2.27 -8.67 7.55
N GLN A 37 -3.00 -9.66 6.99
CA GLN A 37 -2.72 -11.07 7.22
C GLN A 37 -1.32 -11.45 6.70
N ALA A 38 -0.96 -11.04 5.48
CA ALA A 38 0.35 -11.32 4.91
C ALA A 38 1.49 -10.73 5.74
N ALA A 39 1.34 -9.50 6.25
CA ALA A 39 2.34 -8.87 7.10
C ALA A 39 2.52 -9.61 8.44
N LEU A 40 1.44 -10.07 9.07
CA LEU A 40 1.49 -10.82 10.32
C LEU A 40 2.11 -12.21 10.13
N LEU A 41 1.69 -12.95 9.09
CA LEU A 41 2.26 -14.25 8.76
C LEU A 41 3.74 -14.15 8.41
N GLY A 42 4.14 -13.10 7.66
CA GLY A 42 5.55 -12.82 7.35
C GLY A 42 6.40 -12.51 8.60
N ALA A 43 5.79 -12.01 9.66
CA ALA A 43 6.42 -11.79 10.97
C ALA A 43 6.33 -13.03 11.90
N GLY A 44 5.83 -14.16 11.42
CA GLY A 44 5.69 -15.39 12.21
C GLY A 44 4.50 -15.40 13.18
N ILE A 45 3.55 -14.46 13.02
CA ILE A 45 2.35 -14.39 13.86
C ILE A 45 1.20 -15.09 13.11
N ASP A 46 0.62 -16.14 13.72
CA ASP A 46 -0.54 -16.82 13.17
C ASP A 46 -1.76 -15.88 13.19
N ALA A 47 -2.28 -15.57 12.01
CA ALA A 47 -3.38 -14.64 11.80
C ALA A 47 -4.49 -15.28 10.94
N GLY A 48 -5.68 -15.37 11.52
CA GLY A 48 -6.89 -15.84 10.83
C GLY A 48 -7.64 -14.70 10.16
N LYS A 49 -8.16 -14.94 8.94
CA LYS A 49 -9.07 -14.03 8.24
C LYS A 49 -10.47 -14.63 8.29
N ALA A 50 -11.45 -13.86 8.76
CA ALA A 50 -12.84 -14.30 8.83
C ALA A 50 -13.78 -13.26 8.21
N ALA A 51 -14.80 -13.74 7.47
CA ALA A 51 -15.83 -12.86 6.95
C ALA A 51 -16.80 -12.47 8.09
N MET A 52 -17.20 -11.21 8.15
CA MET A 52 -18.13 -10.74 9.16
C MET A 52 -19.58 -11.04 8.76
N ALA A 53 -20.34 -11.70 9.62
CA ALA A 53 -21.72 -12.12 9.32
C ALA A 53 -22.70 -10.94 9.15
N LYS A 54 -22.42 -9.78 9.71
CA LYS A 54 -23.31 -8.60 9.72
C LYS A 54 -22.90 -7.46 8.79
N SER A 55 -21.70 -7.51 8.23
CA SER A 55 -21.19 -6.52 7.28
C SER A 55 -20.51 -7.22 6.12
N LYS A 56 -20.23 -6.49 5.04
CA LYS A 56 -19.42 -7.02 3.91
C LYS A 56 -17.92 -6.98 4.20
N GLY A 57 -17.53 -6.68 5.43
CA GLY A 57 -16.16 -6.54 5.88
C GLY A 57 -15.51 -7.86 6.28
N TRP A 58 -14.20 -7.79 6.46
CA TRP A 58 -13.37 -8.88 6.95
C TRP A 58 -12.78 -8.52 8.32
N SER A 59 -12.62 -9.53 9.17
CA SER A 59 -11.89 -9.42 10.44
C SER A 59 -10.58 -10.20 10.36
N ILE A 60 -9.55 -9.68 11.02
CA ILE A 60 -8.30 -10.39 11.27
C ILE A 60 -8.24 -10.73 12.76
N GLU A 61 -8.01 -12.00 13.03
CA GLU A 61 -7.95 -12.57 14.36
C GLU A 61 -6.56 -13.12 14.63
N VAL A 62 -6.04 -12.83 15.82
CA VAL A 62 -4.77 -13.36 16.31
C VAL A 62 -4.95 -13.95 17.72
N GLU A 63 -4.00 -14.74 18.15
CA GLU A 63 -3.96 -15.16 19.55
C GLU A 63 -3.78 -13.95 20.46
N ARG A 64 -4.54 -13.89 21.56
CA ARG A 64 -4.56 -12.75 22.48
C ARG A 64 -3.17 -12.39 23.02
N SER A 65 -2.32 -13.36 23.27
CA SER A 65 -0.92 -13.19 23.69
C SER A 65 -0.10 -12.42 22.66
N ASN A 66 -0.41 -12.56 21.36
CA ASN A 66 0.33 -11.98 20.24
C ASN A 66 -0.16 -10.58 19.84
N ILE A 67 -1.26 -10.07 20.42
CA ILE A 67 -1.81 -8.77 20.09
C ILE A 67 -0.78 -7.63 20.18
N PRO A 68 0.02 -7.50 21.28
CA PRO A 68 1.00 -6.40 21.36
C PRO A 68 2.06 -6.49 20.25
N HIS A 69 2.54 -7.68 19.94
CA HIS A 69 3.53 -7.89 18.89
C HIS A 69 2.93 -7.65 17.50
N ALA A 70 1.72 -8.15 17.25
CA ALA A 70 0.98 -7.91 16.02
C ALA A 70 0.77 -6.41 15.76
N MET A 71 0.36 -5.66 16.78
CA MET A 71 0.19 -4.20 16.66
C MET A 71 1.52 -3.49 16.35
N ALA A 72 2.63 -3.91 16.95
CA ALA A 72 3.95 -3.33 16.68
C ALA A 72 4.36 -3.57 15.21
N VAL A 73 4.18 -4.80 14.70
CA VAL A 73 4.47 -5.17 13.31
C VAL A 73 3.61 -4.35 12.33
N LEU A 74 2.31 -4.25 12.58
CA LEU A 74 1.40 -3.52 11.71
C LEU A 74 1.67 -2.01 11.72
N ASN A 75 1.95 -1.43 12.88
CA ASN A 75 2.32 -0.02 12.98
C ASN A 75 3.62 0.28 12.23
N ALA A 76 4.63 -0.57 12.34
CA ALA A 76 5.87 -0.44 11.59
C ALA A 76 5.67 -0.54 10.07
N ALA A 77 4.70 -1.34 9.62
CA ALA A 77 4.31 -1.51 8.22
C ALA A 77 3.31 -0.43 7.72
N GLY A 78 2.81 0.44 8.60
CA GLY A 78 1.76 1.41 8.27
C GLY A 78 0.44 0.75 7.86
N LEU A 79 0.07 -0.37 8.49
CA LEU A 79 -1.13 -1.16 8.20
C LEU A 79 -2.14 -1.09 9.36
N PRO A 80 -3.46 -1.19 9.08
CA PRO A 80 -4.09 -1.18 7.76
C PRO A 80 -4.01 0.21 7.10
N ARG A 81 -3.80 0.24 5.78
CA ARG A 81 -3.79 1.52 5.05
C ARG A 81 -5.20 2.09 5.02
N GLN A 82 -5.35 3.33 5.44
CA GLN A 82 -6.61 4.04 5.27
C GLN A 82 -6.85 4.31 3.78
N PRO A 83 -8.02 3.98 3.24
CA PRO A 83 -8.34 4.35 1.88
C PRO A 83 -8.33 5.89 1.78
N LEU A 84 -7.44 6.41 0.94
CA LEU A 84 -7.44 7.83 0.64
C LEU A 84 -8.72 8.15 -0.13
N ARG A 85 -9.42 9.21 0.30
CA ARG A 85 -10.54 9.75 -0.48
C ARG A 85 -10.01 10.22 -1.83
N THR A 86 -10.57 9.68 -2.89
CA THR A 86 -10.28 10.13 -4.25
C THR A 86 -11.13 11.35 -4.58
N LEU A 87 -10.77 12.06 -5.65
CA LEU A 87 -11.62 13.15 -6.15
C LEU A 87 -13.04 12.64 -6.47
N GLY A 88 -13.17 11.40 -6.95
CA GLY A 88 -14.46 10.75 -7.20
C GLY A 88 -15.32 10.56 -5.95
N ASP A 89 -14.69 10.37 -4.77
CA ASP A 89 -15.38 10.26 -3.48
C ASP A 89 -15.81 11.64 -2.94
N VAL A 90 -15.08 12.69 -3.31
CA VAL A 90 -15.40 14.06 -2.91
C VAL A 90 -16.53 14.64 -3.78
N PHE A 91 -16.59 14.24 -5.06
CA PHE A 91 -17.63 14.63 -6.01
C PHE A 91 -18.49 13.43 -6.42
N PRO A 92 -19.31 12.87 -5.51
CA PRO A 92 -20.15 11.73 -5.84
C PRO A 92 -21.21 12.11 -6.89
N LYS A 93 -21.59 11.13 -7.72
CA LYS A 93 -22.68 11.29 -8.66
C LYS A 93 -24.01 11.47 -7.88
N GLY A 94 -24.37 12.70 -7.61
CA GLY A 94 -25.61 12.96 -6.85
C GLY A 94 -26.03 14.43 -6.96
N GLY A 95 -26.89 14.72 -7.91
CA GLY A 95 -27.51 16.02 -8.09
C GLY A 95 -27.98 16.20 -9.52
N PHE A 96 -29.16 16.81 -9.73
CA PHE A 96 -29.70 17.08 -11.05
C PHE A 96 -28.95 18.17 -11.81
N VAL A 97 -28.06 18.91 -11.15
CA VAL A 97 -27.25 19.97 -11.74
C VAL A 97 -25.83 19.89 -11.17
N SER A 98 -24.88 19.49 -11.99
CA SER A 98 -23.44 19.60 -11.68
C SER A 98 -22.93 20.99 -12.06
N SER A 99 -22.04 21.56 -11.26
CA SER A 99 -21.34 22.80 -11.63
C SER A 99 -20.30 22.51 -12.72
N PRO A 100 -19.98 23.48 -13.60
CA PRO A 100 -18.91 23.32 -14.59
C PRO A 100 -17.56 22.91 -13.97
N LEU A 101 -17.25 23.40 -12.77
CA LEU A 101 -16.07 23.02 -12.01
C LEU A 101 -16.09 21.52 -11.62
N GLU A 102 -17.24 21.03 -11.20
CA GLU A 102 -17.41 19.64 -10.80
C GLU A 102 -17.30 18.68 -11.99
N GLU A 103 -17.87 19.04 -13.13
CA GLU A 103 -17.75 18.27 -14.38
C GLU A 103 -16.30 18.20 -14.84
N ARG A 104 -15.59 19.32 -14.78
CA ARG A 104 -14.17 19.39 -15.10
C ARG A 104 -13.34 18.54 -14.15
N ALA A 105 -13.57 18.61 -12.85
CA ALA A 105 -12.86 17.80 -11.86
C ALA A 105 -13.07 16.30 -12.12
N ARG A 106 -14.30 15.89 -12.46
CA ARG A 106 -14.61 14.50 -12.84
C ARG A 106 -13.92 14.08 -14.13
N TYR A 107 -13.89 14.96 -15.12
CA TYR A 107 -13.21 14.69 -16.39
C TYR A 107 -11.71 14.45 -16.18
N VAL A 108 -11.03 15.36 -15.48
CA VAL A 108 -9.59 15.24 -15.19
C VAL A 108 -9.30 13.97 -14.36
N PHE A 109 -10.16 13.65 -13.40
CA PHE A 109 -10.02 12.43 -12.62
C PHE A 109 -10.18 11.18 -13.48
N ALA A 110 -11.20 11.12 -14.35
CA ALA A 110 -11.44 9.99 -15.24
C ALA A 110 -10.27 9.81 -16.22
N LEU A 111 -9.77 10.91 -16.80
CA LEU A 111 -8.61 10.89 -17.70
C LEU A 111 -7.35 10.40 -16.99
N SER A 112 -7.09 10.84 -15.76
CA SER A 112 -5.98 10.35 -14.95
C SER A 112 -6.06 8.84 -14.71
N GLN A 113 -7.26 8.33 -14.40
CA GLN A 113 -7.49 6.89 -14.20
C GLN A 113 -7.28 6.08 -15.49
N GLU A 114 -7.67 6.60 -16.64
CA GLU A 114 -7.48 5.92 -17.92
C GLU A 114 -6.01 5.81 -18.29
N VAL A 115 -5.26 6.89 -18.09
CA VAL A 115 -3.81 6.88 -18.29
C VAL A 115 -3.13 5.93 -17.29
N GLU A 116 -3.52 5.92 -16.01
CA GLU A 116 -3.04 4.96 -15.01
C GLU A 116 -3.27 3.52 -15.47
N GLN A 117 -4.48 3.19 -15.95
CA GLN A 117 -4.79 1.85 -16.45
C GLN A 117 -3.92 1.46 -17.65
N THR A 118 -3.65 2.41 -18.56
CA THR A 118 -2.76 2.17 -19.70
C THR A 118 -1.34 1.86 -19.24
N LEU A 119 -0.80 2.62 -18.28
CA LEU A 119 0.53 2.40 -17.73
C LEU A 119 0.65 1.07 -16.98
N LEU A 120 -0.43 0.63 -16.31
CA LEU A 120 -0.49 -0.67 -15.62
C LEU A 120 -0.43 -1.88 -16.58
N GLN A 121 -0.69 -1.69 -17.89
CA GLN A 121 -0.54 -2.75 -18.90
C GLN A 121 0.92 -2.93 -19.35
N LEU A 122 1.83 -2.04 -18.95
CA LEU A 122 3.24 -2.16 -19.32
C LEU A 122 3.94 -3.21 -18.45
N ASP A 123 4.70 -4.08 -19.10
CA ASP A 123 5.49 -5.10 -18.40
C ASP A 123 6.46 -4.44 -17.41
N GLY A 124 6.46 -4.95 -16.18
CA GLY A 124 7.31 -4.47 -15.10
C GLY A 124 6.69 -3.37 -14.23
N VAL A 125 5.56 -2.79 -14.62
CA VAL A 125 4.80 -1.84 -13.78
C VAL A 125 3.99 -2.62 -12.76
N VAL A 126 4.13 -2.28 -11.48
CA VAL A 126 3.37 -2.84 -10.36
C VAL A 126 2.21 -1.94 -9.97
N ASP A 127 2.48 -0.63 -9.96
CA ASP A 127 1.49 0.40 -9.67
C ASP A 127 1.87 1.67 -10.42
N ALA A 128 0.87 2.46 -10.79
CA ALA A 128 1.06 3.74 -11.44
C ALA A 128 0.07 4.76 -10.87
N ARG A 129 0.55 6.00 -10.67
CA ARG A 129 -0.28 7.11 -10.26
C ARG A 129 -0.04 8.30 -11.18
N VAL A 130 -1.12 8.84 -11.73
CA VAL A 130 -1.06 9.97 -12.65
C VAL A 130 -1.85 11.16 -12.10
N HIS A 131 -1.21 12.31 -12.07
CA HIS A 131 -1.85 13.58 -11.74
C HIS A 131 -1.76 14.49 -12.95
N ILE A 132 -2.91 14.91 -13.47
CA ILE A 132 -3.02 15.81 -14.62
C ILE A 132 -3.46 17.18 -14.12
N ALA A 133 -2.72 18.20 -14.49
CA ALA A 133 -3.08 19.59 -14.28
C ALA A 133 -3.50 20.22 -15.61
N MET A 134 -4.78 20.54 -15.74
CA MET A 134 -5.37 21.22 -16.89
C MET A 134 -5.76 22.63 -16.45
N PRO A 135 -4.97 23.66 -16.75
CA PRO A 135 -5.31 25.03 -16.39
C PRO A 135 -6.57 25.51 -17.14
N GLU A 136 -7.30 26.45 -16.54
CA GLU A 136 -8.47 27.04 -17.16
C GLU A 136 -8.08 27.91 -18.35
N ARG A 137 -8.85 27.83 -19.44
CA ARG A 137 -8.72 28.77 -20.55
C ARG A 137 -9.25 30.12 -20.12
N ASN A 138 -8.37 31.11 -20.13
CA ASN A 138 -8.84 32.50 -20.03
C ASN A 138 -9.16 32.99 -21.45
N VAL A 139 -10.35 33.54 -21.65
CA VAL A 139 -10.83 33.99 -22.96
C VAL A 139 -9.98 35.13 -23.55
N PHE A 140 -9.18 35.76 -22.68
CA PHE A 140 -8.31 36.90 -23.04
C PHE A 140 -6.86 36.48 -23.36
N ASP A 141 -6.51 35.20 -23.20
CA ASP A 141 -5.16 34.71 -23.46
C ASP A 141 -5.01 34.31 -24.92
N ASP A 142 -4.07 34.93 -25.62
CA ASP A 142 -3.73 34.59 -27.00
C ASP A 142 -3.20 33.16 -27.18
N LYS A 143 -2.66 32.56 -26.10
CA LYS A 143 -2.22 31.17 -26.07
C LYS A 143 -2.93 30.44 -24.92
N PRO A 144 -3.68 29.38 -25.23
CA PRO A 144 -4.26 28.56 -24.16
C PRO A 144 -3.12 27.97 -23.31
N PRO A 145 -3.24 28.00 -21.98
CA PRO A 145 -2.26 27.40 -21.11
C PRO A 145 -2.20 25.89 -21.37
N SER A 146 -0.98 25.35 -21.49
CA SER A 146 -0.76 23.94 -21.78
C SER A 146 -0.97 23.10 -20.52
N ALA A 147 -1.56 21.92 -20.67
CA ALA A 147 -1.64 20.91 -19.61
C ALA A 147 -0.25 20.43 -19.17
N SER A 148 -0.19 19.83 -18.01
CA SER A 148 1.01 19.12 -17.51
C SER A 148 0.60 17.86 -16.76
N ALA A 149 1.50 16.89 -16.68
CA ALA A 149 1.26 15.66 -15.95
C ALA A 149 2.46 15.28 -15.09
N SER A 150 2.17 14.67 -13.93
CA SER A 150 3.17 14.01 -13.13
C SER A 150 2.78 12.54 -12.92
N VAL A 151 3.73 11.65 -13.13
CA VAL A 151 3.57 10.21 -13.10
C VAL A 151 4.53 9.61 -12.09
N VAL A 152 3.98 8.80 -11.20
CA VAL A 152 4.75 7.95 -10.29
C VAL A 152 4.54 6.52 -10.73
N ILE A 153 5.62 5.79 -10.96
CA ILE A 153 5.59 4.37 -11.32
C ILE A 153 6.31 3.58 -10.23
N ILE A 154 5.64 2.55 -9.75
CA ILE A 154 6.26 1.53 -8.92
C ILE A 154 6.57 0.34 -9.81
N GLU A 155 7.85 0.04 -9.97
CA GLU A 155 8.33 -1.04 -10.82
C GLU A 155 8.70 -2.31 -10.05
N GLN A 156 8.67 -3.44 -10.75
CA GLN A 156 9.20 -4.69 -10.23
C GLN A 156 10.73 -4.59 -10.06
N PRO A 157 11.32 -5.26 -9.07
CA PRO A 157 12.77 -5.36 -8.96
C PRO A 157 13.41 -5.85 -10.27
N GLY A 158 14.29 -5.04 -10.84
CA GLY A 158 15.00 -5.36 -12.07
C GLY A 158 14.31 -4.99 -13.38
N ALA A 159 13.13 -4.39 -13.36
CA ALA A 159 12.39 -3.99 -14.57
C ALA A 159 13.08 -2.88 -15.38
N ARG A 160 13.81 -1.96 -14.70
CA ARG A 160 14.56 -0.85 -15.33
C ARG A 160 13.72 0.02 -16.26
N LEU A 161 12.53 0.40 -15.82
CA LEU A 161 11.60 1.19 -16.62
C LEU A 161 12.10 2.62 -16.89
N GLU A 162 13.10 3.10 -16.14
CA GLU A 162 13.79 4.37 -16.44
C GLU A 162 14.33 4.42 -17.88
N ALA A 163 14.80 3.30 -18.43
CA ALA A 163 15.26 3.23 -19.81
C ALA A 163 14.14 3.49 -20.84
N ARG A 164 12.88 3.38 -20.44
CA ARG A 164 11.68 3.61 -21.25
C ARG A 164 10.95 4.91 -20.89
N GLU A 165 11.58 5.80 -20.12
CA GLU A 165 10.97 7.06 -19.68
C GLU A 165 10.39 7.88 -20.83
N THR A 166 11.10 7.95 -21.95
CA THR A 166 10.64 8.70 -23.13
C THR A 166 9.37 8.10 -23.74
N ASP A 167 9.29 6.77 -23.84
CA ASP A 167 8.10 6.09 -24.35
C ASP A 167 6.89 6.33 -23.43
N ILE A 168 7.12 6.25 -22.11
CA ILE A 168 6.10 6.51 -21.11
C ILE A 168 5.60 7.96 -21.19
N LYS A 169 6.52 8.93 -21.32
CA LYS A 169 6.16 10.33 -21.51
C LYS A 169 5.36 10.55 -22.79
N ALA A 170 5.71 9.87 -23.88
CA ALA A 170 4.97 9.97 -25.14
C ALA A 170 3.55 9.44 -24.99
N ILE A 171 3.36 8.26 -24.36
CA ILE A 171 2.04 7.69 -24.09
C ILE A 171 1.18 8.70 -23.29
N VAL A 172 1.74 9.31 -22.25
CA VAL A 172 1.03 10.29 -21.42
C VAL A 172 0.71 11.56 -22.20
N THR A 173 1.66 12.04 -23.02
CA THR A 173 1.49 13.25 -23.84
C THR A 173 0.38 13.06 -24.87
N ASP A 174 0.35 11.92 -25.53
CA ASP A 174 -0.64 11.60 -26.57
C ASP A 174 -2.03 11.28 -25.97
N GLY A 175 -2.05 10.78 -24.73
CA GLY A 175 -3.29 10.44 -24.01
C GLY A 175 -4.00 11.63 -23.35
N VAL A 176 -3.36 12.80 -23.24
CA VAL A 176 -3.90 13.94 -22.47
C VAL A 176 -4.14 15.15 -23.37
N GLU A 177 -5.40 15.55 -23.50
CA GLU A 177 -5.78 16.74 -24.29
C GLU A 177 -5.09 18.01 -23.76
N GLY A 178 -4.49 18.79 -24.67
CA GLY A 178 -3.78 20.02 -24.35
C GLY A 178 -2.37 19.83 -23.78
N LEU A 179 -1.88 18.59 -23.71
CA LEU A 179 -0.52 18.26 -23.36
C LEU A 179 0.26 17.97 -24.64
N SER A 180 0.88 18.99 -25.22
CA SER A 180 1.59 18.90 -26.51
C SER A 180 3.11 18.88 -26.37
N ASP A 181 3.64 19.03 -25.17
CA ASP A 181 5.07 19.07 -24.89
C ASP A 181 5.45 17.99 -23.88
N ILE A 182 6.27 17.04 -24.33
CA ILE A 182 6.78 15.91 -23.52
C ILE A 182 7.57 16.37 -22.28
N ASN A 183 8.15 17.58 -22.32
CA ASN A 183 8.88 18.16 -21.20
C ASN A 183 7.95 18.61 -20.06
N ARG A 184 6.66 18.69 -20.30
CA ARG A 184 5.64 18.96 -19.28
C ARG A 184 5.14 17.70 -18.58
N VAL A 185 5.69 16.55 -18.93
CA VAL A 185 5.46 15.27 -18.23
C VAL A 185 6.67 14.96 -17.36
N THR A 186 6.45 14.86 -16.07
CA THR A 186 7.47 14.39 -15.11
C THR A 186 7.16 12.94 -14.74
N VAL A 187 8.13 12.05 -14.90
CA VAL A 187 8.01 10.64 -14.49
C VAL A 187 9.02 10.36 -13.38
N LYS A 188 8.59 9.66 -12.33
CA LYS A 188 9.44 9.17 -11.25
C LYS A 188 9.23 7.68 -11.04
N PHE A 189 10.31 6.94 -10.94
CA PHE A 189 10.33 5.50 -10.76
C PHE A 189 10.75 5.14 -9.34
N PHE A 190 10.05 4.17 -8.75
CA PHE A 190 10.36 3.60 -7.46
C PHE A 190 10.29 2.09 -7.58
N THR A 191 11.33 1.40 -7.16
CA THR A 191 11.33 -0.06 -7.14
C THR A 191 10.54 -0.59 -5.94
N ARG A 192 9.67 -1.58 -6.17
CA ARG A 192 8.95 -2.24 -5.09
C ARG A 192 9.94 -2.96 -4.18
N ARG A 193 9.92 -2.67 -2.89
CA ARG A 193 10.76 -3.38 -1.93
C ARG A 193 10.33 -4.85 -1.84
N SER A 194 11.28 -5.77 -2.08
CA SER A 194 11.03 -7.21 -1.87
C SER A 194 10.82 -7.50 -0.39
N ALA A 195 9.92 -8.43 -0.06
CA ALA A 195 9.65 -8.83 1.32
C ALA A 195 10.91 -9.34 2.04
N ASP A 196 11.88 -9.90 1.31
CA ASP A 196 13.15 -10.42 1.83
C ASP A 196 14.08 -9.35 2.42
N SER A 197 13.87 -8.06 2.06
CA SER A 197 14.70 -6.96 2.58
C SER A 197 14.30 -6.47 3.97
N VAL A 198 13.16 -6.91 4.49
CA VAL A 198 12.65 -6.50 5.82
C VAL A 198 13.28 -7.37 6.94
N GLY A 199 13.77 -8.59 6.61
CA GLY A 199 14.39 -9.50 7.57
C GLY A 199 15.89 -9.27 7.84
N GLY A 200 16.58 -8.46 7.03
CA GLY A 200 18.05 -8.39 7.01
C GLY A 200 18.71 -7.36 7.94
N THR A 201 17.99 -6.46 8.58
CA THR A 201 18.61 -5.32 9.30
C THR A 201 18.79 -5.57 10.82
N ALA A 202 18.31 -6.69 11.36
CA ALA A 202 18.40 -6.97 12.79
C ALA A 202 19.64 -7.77 13.24
N ALA A 203 20.52 -8.20 12.32
CA ALA A 203 21.59 -9.14 12.63
C ALA A 203 23.03 -8.56 12.61
N GLN A 204 23.24 -7.26 12.43
CA GLN A 204 24.60 -6.69 12.33
C GLN A 204 24.91 -5.56 13.32
N SER A 205 24.40 -5.61 14.54
CA SER A 205 24.87 -4.74 15.63
C SER A 205 25.47 -5.53 16.79
N GLY A 206 26.50 -6.31 16.52
CA GLY A 206 27.21 -7.08 17.54
C GLY A 206 28.63 -7.37 17.16
N SER A 207 29.48 -6.36 16.91
CA SER A 207 30.92 -6.54 16.88
C SER A 207 31.52 -6.00 18.18
N PRO A 208 32.12 -6.85 19.03
CA PRO A 208 32.80 -6.36 20.21
C PRO A 208 34.10 -5.69 19.81
N ASN A 209 34.22 -4.46 20.23
CA ASN A 209 35.40 -3.62 20.23
C ASN A 209 36.60 -4.40 20.87
N ARG A 210 37.51 -4.86 20.06
CA ARG A 210 38.81 -5.38 20.52
C ARG A 210 39.77 -4.20 20.66
N ARG A 211 40.05 -3.77 21.90
CA ARG A 211 41.14 -2.87 22.24
C ARG A 211 42.48 -3.50 21.82
N PRO A 212 43.38 -2.72 21.22
CA PRO A 212 44.78 -3.13 21.13
C PRO A 212 45.49 -2.85 22.47
N ASP A 213 45.98 -3.88 23.09
CA ASP A 213 46.88 -3.78 24.23
C ASP A 213 48.21 -3.18 23.76
N SER A 214 48.54 -2.05 24.36
CA SER A 214 49.87 -1.47 24.35
C SER A 214 50.81 -2.30 25.21
N HIS A 215 51.82 -2.94 24.61
CA HIS A 215 53.01 -3.36 25.31
C HIS A 215 54.19 -2.49 24.89
N GLU A 216 54.53 -1.59 25.80
CA GLU A 216 55.83 -0.99 25.97
C GLU A 216 56.81 -2.05 26.51
N GLY A 217 58.06 -2.03 26.06
CA GLY A 217 59.10 -2.83 26.67
C GLY A 217 60.43 -2.80 25.93
N ALA A 218 61.36 -1.95 26.44
CA ALA A 218 62.82 -1.98 26.33
C ALA A 218 63.48 -1.69 24.98
#